data_23b0e3cf5ee92352a4fe2131c7cd723a
#
_entry.id   23b0e3cf5ee92352a4fe2131c7cd723a
#
_cell.length_a   1.000
_cell.length_b   1.000
_cell.length_c   1.000
_cell.angle_alpha   90.00
_cell.angle_beta   90.00
_cell.angle_gamma   90.00
#
_symmetry.space_group_name_H-M   'P 1'
#
loop_
_entity.id
_entity.type
_entity.pdbx_description
1 polymer ?
#
loop_
_entity_poly.entity_id
_entity_poly.type
_entity_poly.pdbx_seq_one_letter_code
_entity_poly.pdbx_strand_id
1 'polypeptide(L)'
;MKQPQNAFPANLWRSFFYSPVASVVTIGLFLLIGAAGWYAWKWGVADAIFRADFKACMNNHDGACWGFVAEKWRLILFGRFPYDEQWRAAAATGGVILMLVISAFPQLWNRTGCKILTAGWILALGAFFVLMLGGCFGLSKIDPDYWGGLPLTIILTLFGMTASTPLGILLALGRRSKMSAIRMLCIGYIELVRGVPLITVLFVASFIFPLILPPGFRIDAFWRIVIGIVLFQTAYMAETIRGGLQTIPKGQYEAAASLGLSKYQIYTSVILPQALVTVIPAFVNNLLSTFMDTSLVTIVSMYDLTGSLRLALGDPNSVSYTHLRAH
;
A
#
# COMPACT_ATOMS: atom_id res chain seq x y z
N MET A 1 13.80 -19.96 -29.45
CA MET A 1 13.75 -21.04 -28.44
C MET A 1 12.45 -20.88 -27.64
N LYS A 2 11.45 -21.74 -27.89
CA LYS A 2 10.21 -21.77 -27.11
C LYS A 2 10.52 -22.36 -25.74
N GLN A 3 10.33 -21.57 -24.69
CA GLN A 3 10.28 -22.12 -23.33
C GLN A 3 9.06 -23.06 -23.25
N PRO A 4 9.20 -24.25 -22.61
CA PRO A 4 8.07 -25.12 -22.41
C PRO A 4 7.12 -24.43 -21.41
N GLN A 5 5.88 -24.19 -21.84
CA GLN A 5 4.77 -23.82 -20.98
C GLN A 5 4.68 -24.83 -19.84
N ASN A 6 4.61 -24.34 -18.61
CA ASN A 6 4.40 -25.10 -17.39
C ASN A 6 3.14 -25.96 -17.50
N ALA A 7 3.28 -27.15 -18.05
CA ALA A 7 2.30 -28.21 -17.85
C ALA A 7 2.39 -28.58 -16.36
N PHE A 8 1.34 -28.37 -15.60
CA PHE A 8 1.19 -28.95 -14.26
C PHE A 8 1.60 -30.42 -14.36
N PRO A 9 2.58 -30.89 -13.57
CA PRO A 9 3.10 -32.21 -13.74
C PRO A 9 1.97 -33.23 -13.47
N ALA A 10 1.63 -34.00 -14.50
CA ALA A 10 0.63 -35.08 -14.43
C ALA A 10 0.93 -36.16 -13.38
N ASN A 11 2.04 -36.02 -12.64
CA ASN A 11 2.53 -36.92 -11.61
C ASN A 11 2.87 -36.20 -10.29
N LEU A 12 2.05 -35.25 -9.85
CA LEU A 12 2.22 -34.61 -8.51
C LEU A 12 2.39 -35.67 -7.41
N TRP A 13 1.57 -36.72 -7.44
CA TRP A 13 1.67 -37.82 -6.47
C TRP A 13 3.04 -38.49 -6.46
N ARG A 14 3.67 -38.70 -7.62
CA ARG A 14 5.04 -39.28 -7.68
C ARG A 14 6.11 -38.34 -7.12
N SER A 15 5.90 -37.02 -7.18
CA SER A 15 6.83 -36.05 -6.58
C SER A 15 6.79 -36.08 -5.06
N PHE A 16 5.64 -36.34 -4.45
CA PHE A 16 5.47 -36.40 -3.00
C PHE A 16 5.88 -37.76 -2.40
N PHE A 17 5.82 -38.84 -3.17
CA PHE A 17 6.06 -40.23 -2.69
C PHE A 17 7.19 -40.94 -3.45
N TYR A 18 8.22 -40.21 -3.89
CA TYR A 18 9.31 -40.80 -4.70
C TYR A 18 10.29 -41.66 -3.88
N SER A 19 10.33 -41.54 -2.56
CA SER A 19 11.16 -42.33 -1.68
C SER A 19 10.46 -42.59 -0.32
N PRO A 20 10.86 -43.63 0.45
CA PRO A 20 10.27 -43.89 1.76
C PRO A 20 10.37 -42.69 2.69
N VAL A 21 11.51 -42.01 2.71
CA VAL A 21 11.72 -40.79 3.53
C VAL A 21 10.81 -39.68 3.09
N ALA A 22 10.70 -39.41 1.77
CA ALA A 22 9.78 -38.39 1.24
C ALA A 22 8.33 -38.71 1.59
N SER A 23 7.94 -39.99 1.53
CA SER A 23 6.59 -40.43 1.91
C SER A 23 6.29 -40.17 3.38
N VAL A 24 7.19 -40.48 4.28
CA VAL A 24 7.02 -40.22 5.72
C VAL A 24 6.92 -38.72 6.00
N VAL A 25 7.81 -37.92 5.40
CA VAL A 25 7.76 -36.45 5.54
C VAL A 25 6.44 -35.87 5.00
N THR A 26 6.01 -36.32 3.83
CA THR A 26 4.77 -35.88 3.21
C THR A 26 3.56 -36.21 4.05
N ILE A 27 3.46 -37.46 4.55
CA ILE A 27 2.36 -37.87 5.44
C ILE A 27 2.41 -37.04 6.73
N GLY A 28 3.57 -36.88 7.35
CA GLY A 28 3.74 -36.06 8.54
C GLY A 28 3.28 -34.60 8.34
N LEU A 29 3.64 -33.99 7.20
CA LEU A 29 3.19 -32.63 6.85
C LEU A 29 1.66 -32.58 6.63
N PHE A 30 1.06 -33.55 5.93
CA PHE A 30 -0.38 -33.60 5.76
C PHE A 30 -1.13 -33.76 7.09
N LEU A 31 -0.65 -34.60 7.99
CA LEU A 31 -1.23 -34.75 9.33
C LEU A 31 -1.11 -33.47 10.15
N LEU A 32 0.05 -32.80 10.08
CA LEU A 32 0.29 -31.53 10.77
C LEU A 32 -0.62 -30.41 10.22
N ILE A 33 -0.71 -30.28 8.90
CA ILE A 33 -1.61 -29.31 8.25
C ILE A 33 -3.07 -29.63 8.57
N GLY A 34 -3.46 -30.91 8.55
CA GLY A 34 -4.79 -31.37 8.90
C GLY A 34 -5.14 -31.04 10.35
N ALA A 35 -4.23 -31.33 11.29
CA ALA A 35 -4.38 -31.00 12.70
C ALA A 35 -4.47 -29.47 12.91
N ALA A 36 -3.54 -28.70 12.29
CA ALA A 36 -3.58 -27.24 12.37
C ALA A 36 -4.89 -26.67 11.78
N GLY A 37 -5.34 -27.22 10.65
CA GLY A 37 -6.61 -26.85 10.04
C GLY A 37 -7.81 -27.16 10.93
N TRP A 38 -7.81 -28.32 11.58
CA TRP A 38 -8.83 -28.69 12.54
C TRP A 38 -8.88 -27.75 13.75
N TYR A 39 -7.71 -27.44 14.34
CA TYR A 39 -7.62 -26.48 15.44
C TYR A 39 -8.08 -25.09 15.04
N ALA A 40 -7.66 -24.63 13.87
CA ALA A 40 -8.08 -23.33 13.34
C ALA A 40 -9.59 -23.27 13.08
N TRP A 41 -10.19 -24.34 12.53
CA TRP A 41 -11.63 -24.47 12.35
C TRP A 41 -12.38 -24.48 13.69
N LYS A 42 -11.91 -25.29 14.64
CA LYS A 42 -12.50 -25.38 15.97
C LYS A 42 -12.49 -24.01 16.64
N TRP A 43 -11.31 -23.38 16.73
CA TRP A 43 -11.14 -22.06 17.34
C TRP A 43 -11.90 -20.96 16.60
N GLY A 44 -11.82 -20.91 15.27
CA GLY A 44 -12.35 -19.81 14.47
C GLY A 44 -13.82 -19.92 14.11
N VAL A 45 -14.42 -21.13 14.16
CA VAL A 45 -15.80 -21.37 13.70
C VAL A 45 -16.61 -22.14 14.70
N ALA A 46 -16.17 -23.33 15.15
CA ALA A 46 -17.00 -24.23 15.96
C ALA A 46 -17.26 -23.68 17.37
N ASP A 47 -16.21 -23.19 18.03
CA ASP A 47 -16.26 -22.63 19.39
C ASP A 47 -16.34 -21.10 19.38
N ALA A 48 -16.48 -20.48 18.20
CA ALA A 48 -16.46 -19.04 18.04
C ALA A 48 -17.80 -18.37 18.40
N ILE A 49 -17.72 -17.17 18.97
CA ILE A 49 -18.89 -16.34 19.29
C ILE A 49 -19.04 -15.24 18.24
N PHE A 50 -20.15 -15.27 17.52
CA PHE A 50 -20.45 -14.30 16.44
C PHE A 50 -21.32 -13.12 16.91
N ARG A 51 -21.95 -13.23 18.09
CA ARG A 51 -22.78 -12.16 18.64
C ARG A 51 -21.94 -11.18 19.45
N ALA A 52 -22.29 -9.90 19.39
CA ALA A 52 -21.68 -8.84 20.21
C ALA A 52 -22.19 -8.95 21.65
N ASP A 53 -21.77 -10.00 22.37
CA ASP A 53 -22.08 -10.25 23.77
C ASP A 53 -20.78 -10.27 24.58
N PHE A 54 -20.57 -9.21 25.34
CA PHE A 54 -19.41 -9.03 26.20
C PHE A 54 -19.21 -10.17 27.20
N LYS A 55 -20.32 -10.61 27.89
CA LYS A 55 -20.24 -11.66 28.88
C LYS A 55 -19.95 -13.02 28.28
N ALA A 56 -20.56 -13.33 27.15
CA ALA A 56 -20.31 -14.56 26.43
C ALA A 56 -18.86 -14.65 25.96
N CYS A 57 -18.33 -13.59 25.38
CA CYS A 57 -16.92 -13.53 24.95
C CYS A 57 -15.94 -13.61 26.12
N MET A 58 -16.27 -13.00 27.26
CA MET A 58 -15.43 -13.06 28.45
C MET A 58 -15.30 -14.47 29.02
N ASN A 59 -16.34 -15.26 28.92
CA ASN A 59 -16.40 -16.62 29.44
C ASN A 59 -15.89 -17.68 28.44
N ASN A 60 -15.67 -17.29 27.18
CA ASN A 60 -15.20 -18.21 26.16
C ASN A 60 -13.67 -18.10 26.00
N HIS A 61 -12.96 -19.07 26.55
CA HIS A 61 -11.50 -19.17 26.45
C HIS A 61 -11.05 -20.03 25.27
N ASP A 62 -11.94 -20.81 24.64
CA ASP A 62 -11.61 -21.84 23.66
C ASP A 62 -11.83 -21.39 22.20
N GLY A 63 -12.58 -20.32 21.96
CA GLY A 63 -12.96 -19.88 20.63
C GLY A 63 -12.77 -18.39 20.35
N ALA A 64 -12.71 -18.04 19.07
CA ALA A 64 -12.60 -16.65 18.63
C ALA A 64 -13.87 -15.86 18.95
N CYS A 65 -13.73 -14.58 19.36
CA CYS A 65 -14.86 -13.69 19.54
C CYS A 65 -15.03 -12.76 18.32
N TRP A 66 -15.76 -13.19 17.31
CA TRP A 66 -16.12 -12.38 16.16
C TRP A 66 -17.15 -11.28 16.47
N GLY A 67 -17.82 -11.38 17.62
CA GLY A 67 -18.70 -10.32 18.14
C GLY A 67 -18.02 -8.96 18.24
N PHE A 68 -16.71 -8.94 18.51
CA PHE A 68 -15.88 -7.72 18.46
C PHE A 68 -15.90 -7.08 17.08
N VAL A 69 -15.71 -7.86 16.03
CA VAL A 69 -15.72 -7.34 14.64
C VAL A 69 -17.10 -6.81 14.29
N ALA A 70 -18.17 -7.54 14.69
CA ALA A 70 -19.54 -7.11 14.47
C ALA A 70 -19.87 -5.78 15.20
N GLU A 71 -19.28 -5.53 16.36
CA GLU A 71 -19.46 -4.28 17.10
C GLU A 71 -18.62 -3.12 16.52
N LYS A 72 -17.35 -3.37 16.20
CA LYS A 72 -16.36 -2.33 15.92
C LYS A 72 -16.00 -2.16 14.42
N TRP A 73 -16.62 -2.92 13.51
CA TRP A 73 -16.26 -2.88 12.08
C TRP A 73 -16.26 -1.46 11.48
N ARG A 74 -17.19 -0.61 11.92
CA ARG A 74 -17.27 0.77 11.44
C ARG A 74 -16.07 1.60 11.91
N LEU A 75 -15.65 1.45 13.16
CA LEU A 75 -14.46 2.11 13.69
C LEU A 75 -13.19 1.57 13.01
N ILE A 76 -13.10 0.28 12.77
CA ILE A 76 -11.96 -0.35 12.09
C ILE A 76 -11.86 0.17 10.66
N LEU A 77 -12.96 0.17 9.90
CA LEU A 77 -12.95 0.54 8.49
C LEU A 77 -12.84 2.06 8.24
N PHE A 78 -13.45 2.89 9.09
CA PHE A 78 -13.53 4.34 8.84
C PHE A 78 -12.77 5.19 9.87
N GLY A 79 -12.14 4.55 10.87
CA GLY A 79 -11.43 5.26 11.92
C GLY A 79 -12.35 6.19 12.71
N ARG A 80 -11.87 7.40 12.98
CA ARG A 80 -12.61 8.43 13.73
C ARG A 80 -13.53 9.28 12.85
N PHE A 81 -13.78 8.89 11.60
CA PHE A 81 -14.69 9.63 10.73
C PHE A 81 -16.10 9.68 11.36
N PRO A 82 -16.80 10.85 11.34
CA PRO A 82 -18.10 11.01 11.99
C PRO A 82 -19.09 9.93 11.59
N TYR A 83 -19.75 9.34 12.61
CA TYR A 83 -20.54 8.12 12.45
C TYR A 83 -21.68 8.27 11.41
N ASP A 84 -22.38 9.40 11.43
CA ASP A 84 -23.50 9.69 10.54
C ASP A 84 -23.06 9.94 9.10
N GLU A 85 -21.79 10.31 8.90
CA GLU A 85 -21.18 10.65 7.61
C GLU A 85 -20.32 9.53 7.01
N GLN A 86 -20.22 8.37 7.66
CA GLN A 86 -19.35 7.26 7.20
C GLN A 86 -19.74 6.69 5.84
N TRP A 87 -21.00 6.89 5.39
CA TRP A 87 -21.41 6.54 4.05
C TRP A 87 -20.56 7.26 2.97
N ARG A 88 -20.12 8.51 3.26
CA ARG A 88 -19.26 9.30 2.38
C ARG A 88 -17.87 8.65 2.24
N ALA A 89 -17.28 8.28 3.38
CA ALA A 89 -16.00 7.58 3.41
C ALA A 89 -16.09 6.21 2.70
N ALA A 90 -17.21 5.49 2.86
CA ALA A 90 -17.48 4.24 2.15
C ALA A 90 -17.59 4.45 0.63
N ALA A 91 -18.37 5.44 0.20
CA ALA A 91 -18.56 5.77 -1.21
C ALA A 91 -17.23 6.24 -1.87
N ALA A 92 -16.48 7.11 -1.18
CA ALA A 92 -15.18 7.59 -1.63
C ALA A 92 -14.19 6.44 -1.83
N THR A 93 -14.07 5.58 -0.83
CA THR A 93 -13.17 4.42 -0.86
C THR A 93 -13.60 3.39 -1.88
N GLY A 94 -14.92 3.10 -1.94
CA GLY A 94 -15.51 2.19 -2.92
C GLY A 94 -15.25 2.64 -4.35
N GLY A 95 -15.36 3.93 -4.64
CA GLY A 95 -15.03 4.50 -5.94
C GLY A 95 -13.57 4.30 -6.34
N VAL A 96 -12.64 4.51 -5.41
CA VAL A 96 -11.20 4.28 -5.64
C VAL A 96 -10.91 2.79 -5.85
N ILE A 97 -11.47 1.90 -5.02
CA ILE A 97 -11.30 0.45 -5.17
C ILE A 97 -11.87 -0.02 -6.52
N LEU A 98 -13.05 0.49 -6.90
CA LEU A 98 -13.66 0.20 -8.20
C LEU A 98 -12.73 0.59 -9.35
N MET A 99 -12.11 1.77 -9.29
CA MET A 99 -11.14 2.22 -10.29
C MET A 99 -9.89 1.34 -10.33
N LEU A 100 -9.39 0.86 -9.18
CA LEU A 100 -8.29 -0.11 -9.12
C LEU A 100 -8.68 -1.41 -9.83
N VAL A 101 -9.87 -1.94 -9.55
CA VAL A 101 -10.37 -3.17 -10.19
C VAL A 101 -10.56 -2.97 -11.70
N ILE A 102 -11.19 -1.87 -12.12
CA ILE A 102 -11.39 -1.57 -13.54
C ILE A 102 -10.04 -1.43 -14.27
N SER A 103 -9.04 -0.80 -13.62
CA SER A 103 -7.70 -0.64 -14.19
C SER A 103 -6.94 -1.97 -14.38
N ALA A 104 -7.35 -3.04 -13.68
CA ALA A 104 -6.74 -4.36 -13.82
C ALA A 104 -7.17 -5.11 -15.10
N PHE A 105 -8.22 -4.65 -15.79
CA PHE A 105 -8.70 -5.31 -17.01
C PHE A 105 -7.88 -4.92 -18.25
N PRO A 106 -7.14 -5.87 -18.89
CA PRO A 106 -6.29 -5.56 -20.05
C PRO A 106 -7.05 -5.04 -21.26
N GLN A 107 -8.36 -5.33 -21.37
CA GLN A 107 -9.22 -4.85 -22.46
C GLN A 107 -9.26 -3.31 -22.54
N LEU A 108 -9.02 -2.63 -21.43
CA LEU A 108 -9.01 -1.17 -21.34
C LEU A 108 -7.64 -0.55 -21.60
N TRP A 109 -6.61 -1.33 -21.92
CA TRP A 109 -5.24 -0.83 -22.15
C TRP A 109 -4.98 -0.40 -23.60
N ASN A 110 -6.03 -0.06 -24.32
CA ASN A 110 -5.94 0.58 -25.64
C ASN A 110 -5.94 2.12 -25.51
N ARG A 111 -5.66 2.83 -26.62
CA ARG A 111 -5.57 4.32 -26.60
C ARG A 111 -6.83 5.01 -26.05
N THR A 112 -8.01 4.51 -26.38
CA THR A 112 -9.28 5.07 -25.90
C THR A 112 -9.53 4.69 -24.45
N GLY A 113 -9.30 3.43 -24.10
CA GLY A 113 -9.44 2.93 -22.73
C GLY A 113 -8.50 3.63 -21.75
N CYS A 114 -7.25 3.90 -22.13
CA CYS A 114 -6.33 4.68 -21.29
C CYS A 114 -6.84 6.10 -21.01
N LYS A 115 -7.47 6.76 -21.99
CA LYS A 115 -8.09 8.08 -21.78
C LYS A 115 -9.28 7.99 -20.81
N ILE A 116 -10.11 6.96 -20.97
CA ILE A 116 -11.27 6.70 -20.08
C ILE A 116 -10.77 6.41 -18.65
N LEU A 117 -9.75 5.57 -18.51
CA LEU A 117 -9.14 5.26 -17.20
C LEU A 117 -8.56 6.53 -16.55
N THR A 118 -7.83 7.36 -17.31
CA THR A 118 -7.29 8.61 -16.78
C THR A 118 -8.39 9.56 -16.32
N ALA A 119 -9.43 9.74 -17.11
CA ALA A 119 -10.59 10.55 -16.73
C ALA A 119 -11.32 9.97 -15.52
N GLY A 120 -11.50 8.64 -15.48
CA GLY A 120 -12.08 7.93 -14.34
C GLY A 120 -11.29 8.12 -13.06
N TRP A 121 -9.96 8.05 -13.10
CA TRP A 121 -9.11 8.32 -11.94
C TRP A 121 -9.19 9.76 -11.45
N ILE A 122 -9.21 10.75 -12.36
CA ILE A 122 -9.37 12.16 -11.99
C ILE A 122 -10.74 12.37 -11.30
N LEU A 123 -11.80 11.76 -11.84
CA LEU A 123 -13.13 11.83 -11.24
C LEU A 123 -13.20 11.12 -9.88
N ALA A 124 -12.63 9.92 -9.77
CA ALA A 124 -12.65 9.15 -8.54
C ALA A 124 -11.86 9.83 -7.42
N LEU A 125 -10.68 10.38 -7.72
CA LEU A 125 -9.88 11.13 -6.76
C LEU A 125 -10.54 12.47 -6.40
N GLY A 126 -11.09 13.18 -7.38
CA GLY A 126 -11.87 14.41 -7.14
C GLY A 126 -13.07 14.13 -6.23
N ALA A 127 -13.85 13.08 -6.55
CA ALA A 127 -14.99 12.66 -5.73
C ALA A 127 -14.55 12.23 -4.33
N PHE A 128 -13.41 11.53 -4.21
CA PHE A 128 -12.84 11.15 -2.91
C PHE A 128 -12.64 12.39 -2.02
N PHE A 129 -11.95 13.42 -2.53
CA PHE A 129 -11.71 14.63 -1.74
C PHE A 129 -12.98 15.41 -1.44
N VAL A 130 -13.90 15.52 -2.40
CA VAL A 130 -15.19 16.19 -2.19
C VAL A 130 -16.00 15.49 -1.11
N LEU A 131 -16.06 14.15 -1.13
CA LEU A 131 -16.80 13.37 -0.15
C LEU A 131 -16.11 13.40 1.22
N MET A 132 -14.78 13.30 1.28
CA MET A 132 -14.04 13.24 2.54
C MET A 132 -13.93 14.60 3.23
N LEU A 133 -13.70 15.70 2.48
CA LEU A 133 -13.62 17.05 3.04
C LEU A 133 -15.00 17.68 3.28
N GLY A 134 -15.93 17.47 2.36
CA GLY A 134 -17.21 18.19 2.36
C GLY A 134 -17.05 19.69 2.10
N GLY A 135 -17.95 20.49 2.68
CA GLY A 135 -17.97 21.95 2.50
C GLY A 135 -18.57 22.42 1.18
N CYS A 136 -19.01 21.52 0.32
CA CYS A 136 -19.74 21.80 -0.94
C CYS A 136 -20.92 20.84 -1.10
N PHE A 137 -21.83 21.13 -2.02
CA PHE A 137 -23.03 20.32 -2.28
C PHE A 137 -23.89 20.01 -1.05
N GLY A 138 -23.90 20.89 -0.03
CA GLY A 138 -24.65 20.68 1.21
C GLY A 138 -24.01 19.68 2.19
N LEU A 139 -22.79 19.19 1.91
CA LEU A 139 -22.07 18.30 2.79
C LEU A 139 -21.37 19.08 3.92
N SER A 140 -21.45 18.57 5.14
CA SER A 140 -20.73 19.14 6.29
C SER A 140 -19.22 19.10 6.05
N LYS A 141 -18.49 20.15 6.45
CA LYS A 141 -17.03 20.16 6.38
C LYS A 141 -16.46 19.23 7.45
N ILE A 142 -15.57 18.31 7.06
CA ILE A 142 -14.86 17.39 7.96
C ILE A 142 -13.38 17.65 7.84
N ASP A 143 -12.75 17.90 9.00
CA ASP A 143 -11.31 18.13 9.07
C ASP A 143 -10.54 16.84 8.74
N PRO A 144 -9.45 16.91 7.94
CA PRO A 144 -8.60 15.76 7.64
C PRO A 144 -8.03 15.03 8.87
N ASP A 145 -7.97 15.66 10.02
CA ASP A 145 -7.54 15.03 11.28
C ASP A 145 -8.51 13.92 11.76
N TYR A 146 -9.75 13.92 11.26
CA TYR A 146 -10.72 12.84 11.51
C TYR A 146 -10.67 11.73 10.47
N TRP A 147 -9.86 11.87 9.42
CA TRP A 147 -9.70 10.82 8.42
C TRP A 147 -8.99 9.63 9.02
N GLY A 148 -9.47 8.44 8.75
CA GLY A 148 -8.89 7.23 9.31
C GLY A 148 -9.34 5.96 8.58
N GLY A 149 -8.93 4.81 9.12
CA GLY A 149 -9.30 3.50 8.61
C GLY A 149 -8.80 3.24 7.19
N LEU A 150 -9.56 2.44 6.46
CA LEU A 150 -9.27 2.04 5.09
C LEU A 150 -9.16 3.21 4.10
N PRO A 151 -10.04 4.24 4.14
CA PRO A 151 -9.91 5.43 3.30
C PRO A 151 -8.54 6.09 3.41
N LEU A 152 -8.04 6.29 4.63
CA LEU A 152 -6.74 6.89 4.86
C LEU A 152 -5.60 6.02 4.34
N THR A 153 -5.62 4.71 4.64
CA THR A 153 -4.62 3.75 4.15
C THR A 153 -4.51 3.78 2.64
N ILE A 154 -5.64 3.71 1.93
CA ILE A 154 -5.66 3.68 0.47
C ILE A 154 -5.15 4.98 -0.12
N ILE A 155 -5.62 6.12 0.38
CA ILE A 155 -5.25 7.41 -0.21
C ILE A 155 -3.77 7.76 0.03
N LEU A 156 -3.23 7.45 1.22
CA LEU A 156 -1.80 7.64 1.51
C LEU A 156 -0.93 6.76 0.60
N THR A 157 -1.32 5.50 0.39
CA THR A 157 -0.61 4.59 -0.51
C THR A 157 -0.63 5.08 -1.95
N LEU A 158 -1.81 5.50 -2.45
CA LEU A 158 -1.95 6.00 -3.81
C LEU A 158 -1.15 7.28 -4.05
N PHE A 159 -1.24 8.26 -3.15
CA PHE A 159 -0.45 9.48 -3.26
C PHE A 159 1.04 9.20 -3.13
N GLY A 160 1.42 8.38 -2.14
CA GLY A 160 2.80 7.97 -1.93
C GLY A 160 3.41 7.38 -3.20
N MET A 161 2.72 6.44 -3.84
CA MET A 161 3.24 5.76 -5.03
C MET A 161 3.12 6.59 -6.30
N THR A 162 1.97 7.25 -6.53
CA THR A 162 1.73 8.01 -7.76
C THR A 162 2.64 9.23 -7.87
N ALA A 163 2.84 9.98 -6.77
CA ALA A 163 3.71 11.15 -6.78
C ALA A 163 5.20 10.77 -6.74
N SER A 164 5.57 9.71 -6.01
CA SER A 164 6.97 9.28 -5.92
C SER A 164 7.50 8.68 -7.23
N THR A 165 6.64 8.10 -8.08
CA THR A 165 7.09 7.47 -9.34
C THR A 165 7.73 8.45 -10.30
N PRO A 166 7.10 9.57 -10.72
CA PRO A 166 7.74 10.55 -11.61
C PRO A 166 8.97 11.21 -10.97
N LEU A 167 8.92 11.51 -9.66
CA LEU A 167 10.05 12.06 -8.92
C LEU A 167 11.21 11.06 -8.86
N GLY A 168 10.92 9.78 -8.66
CA GLY A 168 11.89 8.68 -8.67
C GLY A 168 12.56 8.51 -10.04
N ILE A 169 11.80 8.63 -11.15
CA ILE A 169 12.34 8.64 -12.50
C ILE A 169 13.35 9.81 -12.66
N LEU A 170 12.96 11.02 -12.24
CA LEU A 170 13.82 12.19 -12.34
C LEU A 170 15.12 12.01 -11.54
N LEU A 171 15.04 11.49 -10.31
CA LEU A 171 16.22 11.22 -9.48
C LEU A 171 17.10 10.11 -10.06
N ALA A 172 16.52 9.03 -10.58
CA ALA A 172 17.26 7.95 -11.22
C ALA A 172 18.03 8.43 -12.46
N LEU A 173 17.41 9.28 -13.27
CA LEU A 173 18.05 9.91 -14.42
C LEU A 173 19.09 10.96 -13.98
N GLY A 174 18.79 11.77 -12.97
CA GLY A 174 19.69 12.76 -12.38
C GLY A 174 20.97 12.13 -11.82
N ARG A 175 20.88 10.96 -11.15
CA ARG A 175 22.02 10.17 -10.70
C ARG A 175 22.96 9.74 -11.85
N ARG A 176 22.45 9.62 -13.08
CA ARG A 176 23.21 9.28 -14.31
C ARG A 176 23.68 10.54 -15.08
N SER A 177 23.41 11.72 -14.58
CA SER A 177 23.80 12.98 -15.23
C SER A 177 25.33 13.14 -15.35
N LYS A 178 25.74 13.75 -16.43
CA LYS A 178 27.17 14.20 -16.62
C LYS A 178 27.50 15.39 -15.74
N MET A 179 26.52 16.19 -15.32
CA MET A 179 26.69 17.31 -14.42
C MET A 179 26.94 16.82 -12.99
N SER A 180 28.14 17.05 -12.46
CA SER A 180 28.55 16.54 -11.14
C SER A 180 27.67 17.04 -10.02
N ALA A 181 27.21 18.29 -10.04
CA ALA A 181 26.34 18.86 -9.02
C ALA A 181 25.00 18.14 -8.96
N ILE A 182 24.32 17.96 -10.11
CA ILE A 182 23.03 17.25 -10.17
C ILE A 182 23.19 15.80 -9.68
N ARG A 183 24.23 15.13 -10.16
CA ARG A 183 24.51 13.75 -9.76
C ARG A 183 24.74 13.62 -8.26
N MET A 184 25.57 14.51 -7.67
CA MET A 184 25.85 14.50 -6.24
C MET A 184 24.61 14.78 -5.40
N LEU A 185 23.78 15.76 -5.78
CA LEU A 185 22.52 16.05 -5.09
C LEU A 185 21.56 14.87 -5.13
N CYS A 186 21.38 14.24 -6.30
CA CYS A 186 20.51 13.06 -6.43
C CYS A 186 21.03 11.89 -5.60
N ILE A 187 22.34 11.60 -5.63
CA ILE A 187 22.93 10.53 -4.83
C ILE A 187 22.77 10.84 -3.34
N GLY A 188 23.14 12.05 -2.91
CA GLY A 188 23.06 12.46 -1.51
C GLY A 188 21.63 12.33 -0.96
N TYR A 189 20.63 12.79 -1.72
CA TYR A 189 19.23 12.64 -1.33
C TYR A 189 18.83 11.16 -1.19
N ILE A 190 19.13 10.34 -2.20
CA ILE A 190 18.74 8.93 -2.21
C ILE A 190 19.38 8.18 -1.04
N GLU A 191 20.67 8.35 -0.82
CA GLU A 191 21.41 7.66 0.25
C GLU A 191 20.98 8.15 1.64
N LEU A 192 20.77 9.46 1.80
CA LEU A 192 20.29 10.05 3.06
C LEU A 192 18.92 9.51 3.44
N VAL A 193 17.95 9.60 2.52
CA VAL A 193 16.56 9.21 2.81
C VAL A 193 16.42 7.69 3.02
N ARG A 194 17.16 6.89 2.27
CA ARG A 194 17.16 5.41 2.45
C ARG A 194 17.93 4.97 3.70
N GLY A 195 18.82 5.80 4.22
CA GLY A 195 19.54 5.54 5.47
C GLY A 195 18.73 5.84 6.74
N VAL A 196 17.57 6.49 6.60
CA VAL A 196 16.72 6.92 7.73
C VAL A 196 15.44 6.09 7.76
N PRO A 197 14.98 5.59 8.93
CA PRO A 197 13.69 4.91 9.04
C PRO A 197 12.51 5.83 8.67
N LEU A 198 11.47 5.30 8.01
CA LEU A 198 10.28 6.09 7.65
C LEU A 198 9.64 6.79 8.86
N ILE A 199 9.62 6.13 10.02
CA ILE A 199 9.07 6.71 11.25
C ILE A 199 9.73 8.04 11.62
N THR A 200 11.04 8.15 11.42
CA THR A 200 11.80 9.40 11.66
C THR A 200 11.41 10.47 10.65
N VAL A 201 11.23 10.11 9.39
CA VAL A 201 10.79 11.05 8.34
C VAL A 201 9.39 11.59 8.65
N LEU A 202 8.46 10.72 9.08
CA LEU A 202 7.11 11.12 9.48
C LEU A 202 7.13 12.03 10.71
N PHE A 203 8.01 11.74 11.68
CA PHE A 203 8.18 12.58 12.85
C PHE A 203 8.71 13.98 12.47
N VAL A 204 9.74 14.05 11.64
CA VAL A 204 10.27 15.31 11.11
C VAL A 204 9.19 16.08 10.35
N ALA A 205 8.47 15.42 9.45
CA ALA A 205 7.40 16.03 8.67
C ALA A 205 6.26 16.58 9.55
N SER A 206 5.91 15.89 10.63
CA SER A 206 4.76 16.24 11.46
C SER A 206 5.07 17.24 12.58
N PHE A 207 6.26 17.17 13.17
CA PHE A 207 6.60 17.96 14.35
C PHE A 207 7.67 19.01 14.07
N ILE A 208 8.71 18.70 13.29
CA ILE A 208 9.82 19.63 13.04
C ILE A 208 9.46 20.58 11.91
N PHE A 209 8.89 20.07 10.80
CA PHE A 209 8.56 20.90 9.65
C PHE A 209 7.65 22.09 9.96
N PRO A 210 6.57 21.97 10.78
CA PRO A 210 5.77 23.12 11.19
C PRO A 210 6.52 24.21 11.95
N LEU A 211 7.59 23.86 12.68
CA LEU A 211 8.39 24.83 13.43
C LEU A 211 9.27 25.70 12.54
N ILE A 212 9.59 25.24 11.34
CA ILE A 212 10.43 25.94 10.37
C ILE A 212 9.59 26.85 9.47
N LEU A 213 8.27 26.61 9.39
CA LEU A 213 7.39 27.40 8.53
C LEU A 213 7.20 28.83 9.06
N PRO A 214 7.05 29.83 8.17
CA PRO A 214 6.77 31.21 8.58
C PRO A 214 5.50 31.32 9.42
N PRO A 215 5.42 32.27 10.36
CA PRO A 215 4.22 32.52 11.14
C PRO A 215 3.00 32.76 10.24
N GLY A 216 1.89 32.05 10.51
CA GLY A 216 0.67 32.13 9.75
C GLY A 216 0.51 31.09 8.63
N PHE A 217 1.56 30.38 8.24
CA PHE A 217 1.48 29.30 7.26
C PHE A 217 1.29 27.95 7.99
N ARG A 218 0.08 27.37 7.86
CA ARG A 218 -0.26 26.07 8.47
C ARG A 218 -0.55 25.04 7.38
N ILE A 219 0.08 23.90 7.48
CA ILE A 219 -0.19 22.73 6.65
C ILE A 219 -0.86 21.68 7.54
N ASP A 220 -2.01 21.17 7.13
CA ASP A 220 -2.73 20.11 7.86
C ASP A 220 -1.86 18.86 8.04
N ALA A 221 -2.10 18.10 9.11
CA ALA A 221 -1.34 16.91 9.43
C ALA A 221 -1.35 15.90 8.26
N PHE A 222 -2.50 15.73 7.60
CA PHE A 222 -2.63 14.87 6.42
C PHE A 222 -1.60 15.21 5.33
N TRP A 223 -1.50 16.48 4.92
CA TRP A 223 -0.58 16.90 3.86
C TRP A 223 0.90 16.78 4.27
N ARG A 224 1.22 17.01 5.53
CA ARG A 224 2.58 16.81 6.07
C ARG A 224 3.00 15.36 5.96
N ILE A 225 2.09 14.44 6.30
CA ILE A 225 2.32 13.00 6.19
C ILE A 225 2.47 12.59 4.72
N VAL A 226 1.58 13.05 3.83
CA VAL A 226 1.66 12.78 2.39
C VAL A 226 3.02 13.21 1.85
N ILE A 227 3.48 14.42 2.16
CA ILE A 227 4.79 14.92 1.74
C ILE A 227 5.92 14.02 2.28
N GLY A 228 5.87 13.64 3.56
CA GLY A 228 6.86 12.75 4.17
C GLY A 228 6.93 11.39 3.48
N ILE A 229 5.77 10.75 3.23
CA ILE A 229 5.69 9.47 2.51
C ILE A 229 6.20 9.61 1.07
N VAL A 230 5.77 10.66 0.35
CA VAL A 230 6.21 10.90 -1.04
C VAL A 230 7.72 11.07 -1.12
N LEU A 231 8.30 11.89 -0.25
CA LEU A 231 9.74 12.09 -0.21
C LEU A 231 10.47 10.77 0.10
N PHE A 232 10.01 10.02 1.07
CA PHE A 232 10.61 8.73 1.41
C PHE A 232 10.52 7.74 0.24
N GLN A 233 9.34 7.53 -0.31
CA GLN A 233 9.12 6.59 -1.41
C GLN A 233 9.84 7.02 -2.70
N THR A 234 10.04 8.31 -2.92
CA THR A 234 10.80 8.81 -4.06
C THR A 234 12.22 8.26 -4.10
N ALA A 235 12.88 8.13 -2.94
CA ALA A 235 14.24 7.57 -2.88
C ALA A 235 14.28 6.07 -3.20
N TYR A 236 13.31 5.30 -2.70
CA TYR A 236 13.17 3.87 -3.00
C TYR A 236 12.79 3.64 -4.47
N MET A 237 11.88 4.46 -5.00
CA MET A 237 11.46 4.38 -6.39
C MET A 237 12.61 4.74 -7.34
N ALA A 238 13.43 5.74 -6.99
CA ALA A 238 14.63 6.10 -7.77
C ALA A 238 15.59 4.92 -7.88
N GLU A 239 15.81 4.18 -6.81
CA GLU A 239 16.69 3.02 -6.79
C GLU A 239 16.11 1.84 -7.58
N THR A 240 14.79 1.59 -7.44
CA THR A 240 14.07 0.59 -8.23
C THR A 240 14.19 0.86 -9.73
N ILE A 241 13.94 2.10 -10.15
CA ILE A 241 14.06 2.52 -11.56
C ILE A 241 15.50 2.46 -12.03
N ARG A 242 16.47 2.84 -11.20
CA ARG A 242 17.89 2.71 -11.50
C ARG A 242 18.27 1.26 -11.80
N GLY A 243 17.77 0.33 -10.98
CA GLY A 243 17.92 -1.12 -11.20
C GLY A 243 17.40 -1.52 -12.58
N GLY A 244 16.18 -1.13 -12.94
CA GLY A 244 15.60 -1.39 -14.27
C GLY A 244 16.39 -0.75 -15.42
N LEU A 245 16.88 0.47 -15.25
CA LEU A 245 17.73 1.11 -16.26
C LEU A 245 19.07 0.39 -16.49
N GLN A 246 19.55 -0.36 -15.49
CA GLN A 246 20.79 -1.14 -15.60
C GLN A 246 20.59 -2.46 -16.36
N THR A 247 19.39 -3.01 -16.41
CA THR A 247 19.10 -4.24 -17.15
C THR A 247 19.03 -4.05 -18.66
N ILE A 248 18.91 -2.80 -19.13
CA ILE A 248 18.79 -2.50 -20.56
C ILE A 248 20.16 -2.63 -21.24
N PRO A 249 20.30 -3.50 -22.26
CA PRO A 249 21.54 -3.70 -22.98
C PRO A 249 22.06 -2.42 -23.64
N LYS A 250 23.39 -2.22 -23.68
CA LYS A 250 24.01 -1.06 -24.30
C LYS A 250 23.62 -0.93 -25.78
N GLY A 251 23.45 -2.02 -26.49
CA GLY A 251 23.01 -2.04 -27.88
C GLY A 251 21.69 -1.31 -28.14
N GLN A 252 20.77 -1.23 -27.15
CA GLN A 252 19.52 -0.46 -27.29
C GLN A 252 19.82 1.06 -27.36
N TYR A 253 20.79 1.53 -26.58
CA TYR A 253 21.23 2.92 -26.60
C TYR A 253 21.96 3.25 -27.93
N GLU A 254 22.82 2.34 -28.38
CA GLU A 254 23.61 2.49 -29.61
C GLU A 254 22.71 2.46 -30.85
N ALA A 255 21.78 1.51 -30.93
CA ALA A 255 20.81 1.43 -32.01
C ALA A 255 19.92 2.67 -32.09
N ALA A 256 19.42 3.17 -30.96
CA ALA A 256 18.62 4.39 -30.93
C ALA A 256 19.44 5.62 -31.38
N ALA A 257 20.70 5.68 -30.98
CA ALA A 257 21.63 6.78 -31.40
C ALA A 257 21.93 6.70 -32.89
N SER A 258 22.10 5.50 -33.47
CA SER A 258 22.32 5.29 -34.89
C SER A 258 21.13 5.72 -35.76
N LEU A 259 19.92 5.71 -35.22
CA LEU A 259 18.72 6.26 -35.86
C LEU A 259 18.60 7.79 -35.75
N GLY A 260 19.62 8.48 -35.20
CA GLY A 260 19.63 9.93 -35.06
C GLY A 260 18.72 10.47 -33.97
N LEU A 261 18.24 9.63 -33.05
CA LEU A 261 17.37 10.07 -31.93
C LEU A 261 18.18 10.96 -30.96
N SER A 262 17.55 12.05 -30.53
CA SER A 262 18.11 12.90 -29.46
C SER A 262 18.15 12.12 -28.15
N LYS A 263 19.00 12.53 -27.20
CA LYS A 263 19.07 11.88 -25.87
C LYS A 263 17.73 11.81 -25.17
N TYR A 264 16.92 12.87 -25.26
CA TYR A 264 15.57 12.88 -24.70
C TYR A 264 14.70 11.77 -25.33
N GLN A 265 14.69 11.66 -26.65
CA GLN A 265 13.91 10.62 -27.36
C GLN A 265 14.42 9.21 -27.05
N ILE A 266 15.76 9.01 -26.96
CA ILE A 266 16.34 7.73 -26.55
C ILE A 266 15.78 7.30 -25.19
N TYR A 267 15.82 8.20 -24.20
CA TYR A 267 15.33 7.86 -22.87
C TYR A 267 13.81 7.72 -22.82
N THR A 268 13.02 8.64 -23.39
CA THR A 268 11.56 8.65 -23.24
C THR A 268 10.87 7.61 -24.11
N SER A 269 11.39 7.34 -25.32
CA SER A 269 10.70 6.48 -26.29
C SER A 269 11.27 5.06 -26.37
N VAL A 270 12.51 4.84 -25.94
CA VAL A 270 13.16 3.52 -26.10
C VAL A 270 13.53 2.92 -24.74
N ILE A 271 14.31 3.62 -23.92
CA ILE A 271 14.94 3.03 -22.74
C ILE A 271 13.96 2.98 -21.56
N LEU A 272 13.31 4.09 -21.23
CA LEU A 272 12.45 4.19 -20.05
C LEU A 272 11.23 3.24 -20.11
N PRO A 273 10.52 3.10 -21.27
CA PRO A 273 9.43 2.14 -21.35
C PRO A 273 9.88 0.70 -21.08
N GLN A 274 11.03 0.28 -21.63
CA GLN A 274 11.58 -1.05 -21.41
C GLN A 274 12.01 -1.24 -19.94
N ALA A 275 12.69 -0.25 -19.37
CA ALA A 275 13.11 -0.28 -17.97
C ALA A 275 11.92 -0.37 -17.01
N LEU A 276 10.84 0.41 -17.26
CA LEU A 276 9.64 0.40 -16.42
C LEU A 276 8.94 -0.96 -16.42
N VAL A 277 8.87 -1.64 -17.57
CA VAL A 277 8.33 -3.02 -17.63
C VAL A 277 9.14 -3.97 -16.74
N THR A 278 10.46 -3.85 -16.78
CA THR A 278 11.35 -4.72 -15.98
C THR A 278 11.19 -4.52 -14.48
N VAL A 279 10.83 -3.32 -14.03
CA VAL A 279 10.69 -3.00 -12.60
C VAL A 279 9.28 -3.25 -12.04
N ILE A 280 8.31 -3.69 -12.85
CA ILE A 280 6.94 -3.96 -12.37
C ILE A 280 6.89 -4.82 -11.11
N PRO A 281 7.62 -5.96 -11.01
CA PRO A 281 7.60 -6.77 -9.77
C PRO A 281 8.10 -6.00 -8.54
N ALA A 282 9.18 -5.24 -8.69
CA ALA A 282 9.74 -4.43 -7.61
C ALA A 282 8.82 -3.24 -7.27
N PHE A 283 8.13 -2.67 -8.26
CA PHE A 283 7.11 -1.64 -8.04
C PHE A 283 5.94 -2.16 -7.20
N VAL A 284 5.45 -3.38 -7.49
CA VAL A 284 4.39 -4.02 -6.69
C VAL A 284 4.85 -4.26 -5.26
N ASN A 285 6.10 -4.70 -5.05
CA ASN A 285 6.66 -4.85 -3.71
C ASN A 285 6.74 -3.51 -2.96
N ASN A 286 7.17 -2.43 -3.63
CA ASN A 286 7.16 -1.09 -3.02
C ASN A 286 5.74 -0.62 -2.69
N LEU A 287 4.75 -0.92 -3.53
CA LEU A 287 3.34 -0.61 -3.28
C LEU A 287 2.84 -1.32 -2.02
N LEU A 288 3.10 -2.63 -1.89
CA LEU A 288 2.73 -3.41 -0.72
C LEU A 288 3.44 -2.91 0.54
N SER A 289 4.74 -2.62 0.46
CA SER A 289 5.47 -2.02 1.57
C SER A 289 4.87 -0.68 1.99
N THR A 290 4.59 0.21 1.04
CA THR A 290 3.96 1.51 1.33
C THR A 290 2.59 1.34 2.01
N PHE A 291 1.79 0.38 1.54
CA PHE A 291 0.50 0.06 2.15
C PHE A 291 0.64 -0.39 3.61
N MET A 292 1.63 -1.23 3.91
CA MET A 292 1.93 -1.66 5.29
C MET A 292 2.50 -0.53 6.14
N ASP A 293 3.35 0.31 5.56
CA ASP A 293 4.03 1.43 6.21
C ASP A 293 3.06 2.54 6.62
N THR A 294 1.84 2.60 6.05
CA THR A 294 0.81 3.55 6.52
C THR A 294 0.46 3.35 7.99
N SER A 295 0.68 2.16 8.55
CA SER A 295 0.46 1.89 9.98
C SER A 295 1.32 2.77 10.91
N LEU A 296 2.44 3.29 10.41
CA LEU A 296 3.33 4.18 11.16
C LEU A 296 2.75 5.57 11.37
N VAL A 297 1.74 5.99 10.59
CA VAL A 297 1.12 7.33 10.75
C VAL A 297 0.37 7.48 12.08
N THR A 298 0.12 6.37 12.77
CA THR A 298 -0.47 6.38 14.12
C THR A 298 0.38 7.18 15.12
N ILE A 299 1.71 7.26 14.90
CA ILE A 299 2.62 8.03 15.76
C ILE A 299 2.32 9.53 15.73
N VAL A 300 1.72 10.01 14.64
CA VAL A 300 1.34 11.40 14.44
C VAL A 300 -0.18 11.61 14.62
N SER A 301 -0.80 10.69 15.37
CA SER A 301 -2.23 10.72 15.75
C SER A 301 -3.22 10.59 14.58
N MET A 302 -2.78 10.09 13.42
CA MET A 302 -3.67 9.66 12.35
C MET A 302 -3.80 8.13 12.39
N TYR A 303 -5.03 7.64 12.36
CA TYR A 303 -5.31 6.22 12.54
C TYR A 303 -5.70 5.59 11.20
N ASP A 304 -4.73 4.97 10.55
CA ASP A 304 -4.94 4.13 9.37
C ASP A 304 -5.79 2.88 9.72
N LEU A 305 -5.92 1.92 8.82
CA LEU A 305 -6.67 0.69 9.08
C LEU A 305 -6.14 -0.07 10.31
N THR A 306 -4.82 -0.22 10.41
CA THR A 306 -4.17 -0.92 11.54
C THR A 306 -4.26 -0.12 12.84
N GLY A 307 -4.06 1.20 12.75
CA GLY A 307 -4.21 2.12 13.89
C GLY A 307 -5.65 2.15 14.41
N SER A 308 -6.64 2.15 13.52
CA SER A 308 -8.06 2.09 13.88
C SER A 308 -8.44 0.76 14.53
N LEU A 309 -7.86 -0.36 14.08
CA LEU A 309 -8.01 -1.66 14.74
C LEU A 309 -7.42 -1.62 16.15
N ARG A 310 -6.21 -1.08 16.33
CA ARG A 310 -5.59 -0.93 17.67
C ARG A 310 -6.42 -0.04 18.58
N LEU A 311 -6.99 1.04 18.05
CA LEU A 311 -7.89 1.92 18.79
C LEU A 311 -9.15 1.16 19.24
N ALA A 312 -9.74 0.34 18.36
CA ALA A 312 -10.87 -0.50 18.68
C ALA A 312 -10.54 -1.55 19.76
N LEU A 313 -9.37 -2.18 19.68
CA LEU A 313 -8.89 -3.15 20.67
C LEU A 313 -8.60 -2.52 22.04
N GLY A 314 -8.24 -1.25 22.09
CA GLY A 314 -7.95 -0.50 23.32
C GLY A 314 -9.19 0.04 24.03
N ASP A 315 -10.40 -0.10 23.49
CA ASP A 315 -11.63 0.36 24.13
C ASP A 315 -11.99 -0.52 25.34
N PRO A 316 -11.95 0.02 26.58
CA PRO A 316 -12.19 -0.78 27.79
C PRO A 316 -13.62 -1.30 27.92
N ASN A 317 -14.57 -0.69 27.20
CA ASN A 317 -15.97 -1.10 27.19
C ASN A 317 -16.30 -2.09 26.05
N SER A 318 -15.29 -2.48 25.28
CA SER A 318 -15.44 -3.39 24.15
C SER A 318 -15.21 -4.84 24.56
N VAL A 319 -15.85 -5.74 23.85
CA VAL A 319 -15.68 -7.19 23.94
C VAL A 319 -14.20 -7.62 23.84
N SER A 320 -13.33 -6.85 23.16
CA SER A 320 -11.93 -7.20 22.98
C SER A 320 -11.04 -6.95 24.19
N TYR A 321 -11.41 -6.00 25.08
CA TYR A 321 -10.57 -5.62 26.21
C TYR A 321 -10.36 -6.78 27.20
N THR A 322 -11.32 -7.68 27.29
CA THR A 322 -11.25 -8.86 28.16
C THR A 322 -10.40 -9.98 27.59
N HIS A 323 -10.35 -10.13 26.25
CA HIS A 323 -9.55 -11.17 25.60
C HIS A 323 -8.04 -10.92 25.67
N LEU A 324 -7.62 -9.65 25.65
CA LEU A 324 -6.20 -9.27 25.71
C LEU A 324 -5.61 -9.29 27.11
N ARG A 325 -6.44 -9.24 28.18
CA ARG A 325 -5.97 -9.32 29.57
C ARG A 325 -5.87 -10.74 30.11
N ALA A 326 -6.45 -11.72 29.44
CA ALA A 326 -6.46 -13.12 29.86
C ALA A 326 -5.23 -13.92 29.35
N HIS A 327 -4.37 -13.32 28.55
CA HIS A 327 -3.06 -13.81 28.10
C HIS A 327 -1.96 -12.82 28.51
#